data_aaf82c645c48fc7119ef66873266f980
#
_entry.id   aaf82c645c48fc7119ef66873266f980
#
_cell.length_a   1.000
_cell.length_b   1.000
_cell.length_c   1.000
_cell.angle_alpha   90.00
_cell.angle_beta   90.00
_cell.angle_gamma   90.00
#
_symmetry.space_group_name_H-M   'P 1'
#
loop_
_entity.id
_entity.type
_entity.pdbx_description
1 polymer ?
#
loop_
_entity_poly.entity_id
_entity_poly.type
_entity_poly.pdbx_seq_one_letter_code
_entity_poly.pdbx_strand_id
1 'polypeptide(L)'
;MTENKTSYNSKQVEEKIRSFWDKEKIFKFDGKSKKKIYSIDTPPPTVSGEMHIGHAFSYSQQDFIARFRRMSGLNVFYPFGTDDNGLPTERLIEKLKNVKSKSMKREEFIKLCLKTLKEITPKFIQDWKILGTSADYDIYYSTIDDNSRKLSQKSFIELYKKGLICKKGFPTLWCPECQTSVAQAELEDKEMPSLFSTLKFKCGEKDLLIATTRPELLGACVAVFAHPEDKRYAHFIGKKAKVPLFNFEVPIIADESADMEKGTGVLMICSYGDKYDAEAVNKHKLEPRIIFNLDGTLKIKSYEGLKIKEARKKILEDLKEKNLVTEQKQISHSVNTHDKCGTEIEFLPTEQWFIKILDKKKKFIEQGNKIKWHPEFMHKRYDNWVNGLEWDWNISRDRHFGVPIPVWECEKCNEIIVADEKELPVDPAEIKKKCPKCKFEAKGEKKVLDTWMTSSISPQIASSLINEKVKIPFSLRPQAHDIIRTWLFYTLTKSFLHENKIPWENVMISGFVTLGGEKMSKSKGNVISPQEVMEKYSADALRFWAAGSKLGEDLDYQEKDLITGKKFETKLFNASKFVFMNLKDFNGKKPKKLEKIDELFLRKLNSLVKSVTEG
;
A
#
# COMPACT_ATOMS: atom_id res chain seq x y z
N MET A 1 28.46 -41.95 -36.15
CA MET A 1 27.39 -41.00 -35.83
C MET A 1 27.53 -40.63 -34.37
N THR A 2 28.19 -39.51 -34.09
CA THR A 2 28.39 -38.99 -32.74
C THR A 2 27.06 -38.47 -32.23
N GLU A 3 26.40 -39.22 -31.33
CA GLU A 3 25.26 -38.75 -30.56
C GLU A 3 25.72 -37.57 -29.71
N ASN A 4 25.36 -36.37 -30.11
CA ASN A 4 25.50 -35.19 -29.30
C ASN A 4 24.73 -35.42 -27.99
N LYS A 5 25.45 -35.74 -26.93
CA LYS A 5 24.94 -35.67 -25.54
C LYS A 5 24.65 -34.21 -25.23
N THR A 6 23.58 -33.65 -25.78
CA THR A 6 23.13 -32.34 -25.41
C THR A 6 22.60 -32.43 -23.97
N SER A 7 23.38 -31.91 -23.03
CA SER A 7 22.92 -31.69 -21.66
C SER A 7 21.70 -30.76 -21.68
N TYR A 8 20.77 -30.92 -20.73
CA TYR A 8 19.64 -30.01 -20.58
C TYR A 8 20.14 -28.58 -20.37
N ASN A 9 19.71 -27.68 -21.24
CA ASN A 9 20.00 -26.25 -21.14
C ASN A 9 18.69 -25.51 -20.85
N SER A 10 18.44 -25.21 -19.55
CA SER A 10 17.23 -24.54 -19.09
C SER A 10 16.97 -23.22 -19.81
N LYS A 11 18.00 -22.38 -19.99
CA LYS A 11 17.87 -21.05 -20.62
C LYS A 11 17.31 -21.13 -22.04
N GLN A 12 17.86 -22.02 -22.86
CA GLN A 12 17.39 -22.23 -24.25
C GLN A 12 16.00 -22.84 -24.32
N VAL A 13 15.71 -23.79 -23.41
CA VAL A 13 14.39 -24.45 -23.35
C VAL A 13 13.32 -23.46 -22.90
N GLU A 14 13.55 -22.70 -21.85
CA GLU A 14 12.63 -21.69 -21.37
C GLU A 14 12.31 -20.61 -22.41
N GLU A 15 13.33 -20.12 -23.12
CA GLU A 15 13.15 -19.15 -24.22
C GLU A 15 12.29 -19.73 -25.35
N LYS A 16 12.58 -20.95 -25.78
CA LYS A 16 11.79 -21.66 -26.79
C LYS A 16 10.34 -21.86 -26.37
N ILE A 17 10.13 -22.24 -25.13
CA ILE A 17 8.77 -22.46 -24.59
C ILE A 17 8.01 -21.14 -24.47
N ARG A 18 8.62 -20.06 -23.99
CA ARG A 18 7.97 -18.73 -23.94
C ARG A 18 7.57 -18.26 -25.34
N SER A 19 8.47 -18.41 -26.34
CA SER A 19 8.17 -18.08 -27.72
C SER A 19 7.01 -18.91 -28.30
N PHE A 20 6.93 -20.19 -27.91
CA PHE A 20 5.80 -21.05 -28.27
C PHE A 20 4.50 -20.57 -27.61
N TRP A 21 4.49 -20.23 -26.29
CA TRP A 21 3.31 -19.71 -25.60
C TRP A 21 2.79 -18.41 -26.21
N ASP A 22 3.70 -17.48 -26.54
CA ASP A 22 3.35 -16.21 -27.17
C ASP A 22 2.75 -16.41 -28.56
N LYS A 23 3.34 -17.30 -29.37
CA LYS A 23 2.87 -17.63 -30.73
C LYS A 23 1.49 -18.29 -30.71
N GLU A 24 1.31 -19.32 -29.89
CA GLU A 24 0.08 -20.12 -29.84
C GLU A 24 -1.00 -19.47 -28.93
N LYS A 25 -0.70 -18.33 -28.29
CA LYS A 25 -1.65 -17.62 -27.40
C LYS A 25 -2.26 -18.50 -26.31
N ILE A 26 -1.47 -19.42 -25.71
CA ILE A 26 -1.91 -20.49 -24.81
C ILE A 26 -2.68 -19.95 -23.59
N PHE A 27 -2.30 -18.77 -23.10
CA PHE A 27 -2.88 -18.17 -21.89
C PHE A 27 -4.02 -17.18 -22.17
N LYS A 28 -4.37 -17.02 -23.45
CA LYS A 28 -5.42 -16.08 -23.87
C LYS A 28 -6.79 -16.45 -23.29
N PHE A 29 -7.47 -15.47 -22.72
CA PHE A 29 -8.86 -15.60 -22.30
C PHE A 29 -9.80 -15.63 -23.51
N ASP A 30 -10.62 -16.68 -23.63
CA ASP A 30 -11.59 -16.78 -24.69
C ASP A 30 -12.97 -16.25 -24.25
N GLY A 31 -13.25 -14.99 -24.57
CA GLY A 31 -14.53 -14.38 -24.26
C GLY A 31 -15.75 -14.99 -24.97
N LYS A 32 -15.57 -15.96 -25.92
CA LYS A 32 -16.66 -16.68 -26.61
C LYS A 32 -16.85 -18.10 -26.05
N SER A 33 -15.95 -18.57 -25.22
CA SER A 33 -15.99 -19.91 -24.63
C SER A 33 -17.20 -20.10 -23.73
N LYS A 34 -17.82 -21.29 -23.82
CA LYS A 34 -18.88 -21.75 -22.92
C LYS A 34 -18.35 -22.43 -21.65
N LYS A 35 -17.04 -22.58 -21.52
CA LYS A 35 -16.42 -23.15 -20.32
C LYS A 35 -16.65 -22.24 -19.10
N LYS A 36 -16.74 -22.86 -17.92
CA LYS A 36 -16.85 -22.10 -16.67
C LYS A 36 -15.63 -21.19 -16.53
N ILE A 37 -15.87 -19.92 -16.22
CA ILE A 37 -14.82 -18.92 -16.03
C ILE A 37 -14.22 -19.05 -14.62
N TYR A 38 -12.90 -18.94 -14.53
CA TYR A 38 -12.16 -18.74 -13.30
C TYR A 38 -11.40 -17.43 -13.39
N SER A 39 -11.79 -16.45 -12.61
CA SER A 39 -11.28 -15.08 -12.68
C SER A 39 -10.30 -14.79 -11.53
N ILE A 40 -9.17 -14.19 -11.86
CA ILE A 40 -8.10 -13.84 -10.91
C ILE A 40 -7.92 -12.33 -10.93
N ASP A 41 -8.07 -11.69 -9.77
CA ASP A 41 -7.75 -10.28 -9.56
C ASP A 41 -6.36 -10.17 -8.94
N THR A 42 -5.36 -10.07 -9.78
CA THR A 42 -3.96 -9.97 -9.36
C THR A 42 -3.60 -8.54 -8.99
N PRO A 43 -2.88 -8.33 -7.89
CA PRO A 43 -2.27 -7.04 -7.60
C PRO A 43 -1.43 -6.54 -8.79
N PRO A 44 -1.74 -5.37 -9.41
CA PRO A 44 -0.81 -4.79 -10.37
C PRO A 44 0.48 -4.39 -9.65
N PRO A 45 1.64 -4.99 -10.04
CA PRO A 45 2.91 -4.64 -9.43
C PRO A 45 3.30 -3.20 -9.75
N THR A 46 3.93 -2.52 -8.78
CA THR A 46 4.37 -1.12 -8.97
C THR A 46 5.62 -1.06 -9.83
N VAL A 47 5.58 -0.30 -10.93
CA VAL A 47 6.74 -0.08 -11.82
C VAL A 47 7.86 0.71 -11.13
N SER A 48 7.55 1.41 -10.04
CA SER A 48 8.54 2.11 -9.21
C SER A 48 9.53 1.18 -8.47
N GLY A 49 9.25 -0.13 -8.47
CA GLY A 49 10.14 -1.15 -7.93
C GLY A 49 10.56 -2.15 -9.01
N GLU A 50 11.84 -2.57 -9.04
CA GLU A 50 12.21 -3.77 -9.78
C GLU A 50 11.51 -4.99 -9.18
N MET A 51 11.28 -6.03 -10.00
CA MET A 51 10.80 -7.30 -9.48
C MET A 51 11.79 -7.81 -8.43
N HIS A 52 11.33 -8.07 -7.22
CA HIS A 52 12.12 -8.63 -6.12
C HIS A 52 11.69 -10.07 -5.82
N ILE A 53 12.51 -10.80 -5.08
CA ILE A 53 12.30 -12.22 -4.80
C ILE A 53 10.92 -12.50 -4.16
N GLY A 54 10.40 -11.60 -3.32
CA GLY A 54 9.04 -11.73 -2.77
C GLY A 54 7.93 -11.64 -3.82
N HIS A 55 8.11 -10.83 -4.88
CA HIS A 55 7.22 -10.85 -6.04
C HIS A 55 7.30 -12.21 -6.75
N ALA A 56 8.51 -12.67 -7.09
CA ALA A 56 8.69 -13.96 -7.77
C ALA A 56 8.06 -15.11 -6.97
N PHE A 57 8.17 -15.07 -5.65
CA PHE A 57 7.56 -16.03 -4.74
C PHE A 57 6.03 -16.00 -4.80
N SER A 58 5.42 -14.87 -4.50
CA SER A 58 3.96 -14.73 -4.41
C SER A 58 3.26 -14.96 -5.76
N TYR A 59 3.83 -14.42 -6.85
CA TYR A 59 3.25 -14.58 -8.19
C TYR A 59 3.43 -15.97 -8.75
N SER A 60 4.47 -16.69 -8.38
CA SER A 60 4.59 -18.12 -8.72
C SER A 60 3.49 -18.94 -8.06
N GLN A 61 3.21 -18.72 -6.77
CA GLN A 61 2.14 -19.43 -6.07
C GLN A 61 0.76 -19.20 -6.71
N GLN A 62 0.43 -17.96 -7.06
CA GLN A 62 -0.85 -17.68 -7.75
C GLN A 62 -0.91 -18.29 -9.14
N ASP A 63 0.22 -18.31 -9.86
CA ASP A 63 0.29 -18.87 -11.20
C ASP A 63 0.12 -20.39 -11.22
N PHE A 64 0.53 -21.09 -10.17
CA PHE A 64 0.23 -22.52 -10.01
C PHE A 64 -1.28 -22.78 -10.01
N ILE A 65 -2.06 -21.94 -9.31
CA ILE A 65 -3.51 -22.04 -9.33
C ILE A 65 -4.08 -21.74 -10.72
N ALA A 66 -3.60 -20.70 -11.39
CA ALA A 66 -4.04 -20.36 -12.74
C ALA A 66 -3.82 -21.52 -13.72
N ARG A 67 -2.62 -22.13 -13.70
CA ARG A 67 -2.29 -23.28 -14.54
C ARG A 67 -3.12 -24.51 -14.20
N PHE A 68 -3.27 -24.82 -12.91
CA PHE A 68 -4.11 -25.91 -12.45
C PHE A 68 -5.56 -25.78 -12.94
N ARG A 69 -6.14 -24.57 -12.84
CA ARG A 69 -7.50 -24.30 -13.30
C ARG A 69 -7.65 -24.44 -14.81
N ARG A 70 -6.65 -24.04 -15.62
CA ARG A 70 -6.63 -24.32 -17.07
C ARG A 70 -6.54 -25.81 -17.37
N MET A 71 -5.66 -26.54 -16.68
CA MET A 71 -5.55 -28.02 -16.81
C MET A 71 -6.84 -28.71 -16.43
N SER A 72 -7.60 -28.16 -15.48
CA SER A 72 -8.93 -28.64 -15.08
C SER A 72 -10.04 -28.25 -16.08
N GLY A 73 -9.70 -27.64 -17.22
CA GLY A 73 -10.64 -27.33 -18.30
C GLY A 73 -11.41 -26.03 -18.16
N LEU A 74 -11.07 -25.18 -17.18
CA LEU A 74 -11.71 -23.89 -17.01
C LEU A 74 -11.17 -22.82 -17.96
N ASN A 75 -11.97 -21.81 -18.27
CA ASN A 75 -11.56 -20.62 -19.01
C ASN A 75 -11.02 -19.59 -17.99
N VAL A 76 -9.71 -19.44 -17.91
CA VAL A 76 -9.08 -18.60 -16.89
C VAL A 76 -8.95 -17.17 -17.39
N PHE A 77 -9.63 -16.25 -16.73
CA PHE A 77 -9.46 -14.80 -16.87
C PHE A 77 -8.37 -14.32 -15.91
N TYR A 78 -7.19 -14.04 -16.43
CA TYR A 78 -6.02 -13.65 -15.67
C TYR A 78 -5.31 -12.48 -16.37
N PRO A 79 -5.88 -11.25 -16.25
CA PRO A 79 -5.28 -10.04 -16.80
C PRO A 79 -4.00 -9.67 -16.09
N PHE A 80 -3.16 -8.87 -16.76
CA PHE A 80 -1.98 -8.26 -16.18
C PHE A 80 -2.16 -6.74 -16.08
N GLY A 81 -1.77 -6.14 -14.97
CA GLY A 81 -1.78 -4.69 -14.79
C GLY A 81 -0.48 -4.20 -14.20
N THR A 82 -0.24 -2.89 -14.27
CA THR A 82 0.85 -2.21 -13.57
C THR A 82 0.31 -1.06 -12.74
N ASP A 83 0.85 -0.88 -11.53
CA ASP A 83 0.53 0.25 -10.68
C ASP A 83 1.56 1.36 -10.89
N ASP A 84 1.24 2.24 -11.83
CA ASP A 84 2.08 3.32 -12.32
C ASP A 84 1.64 4.69 -11.76
N ASN A 85 0.75 4.71 -10.78
CA ASN A 85 0.06 5.88 -10.30
C ASN A 85 0.69 6.47 -9.03
N GLY A 86 0.57 7.79 -8.86
CA GLY A 86 0.75 8.51 -7.61
C GLY A 86 2.18 8.64 -7.11
N LEU A 87 2.31 8.82 -5.80
CA LEU A 87 3.56 9.16 -5.11
C LEU A 87 4.73 8.18 -5.37
N PRO A 88 4.55 6.85 -5.39
CA PRO A 88 5.68 5.95 -5.65
C PRO A 88 6.33 6.19 -7.01
N THR A 89 5.52 6.38 -8.04
CA THR A 89 6.00 6.67 -9.40
C THR A 89 6.63 8.05 -9.48
N GLU A 90 6.01 9.07 -8.89
CA GLU A 90 6.56 10.42 -8.84
C GLU A 90 7.97 10.41 -8.22
N ARG A 91 8.18 9.73 -7.09
CA ARG A 91 9.50 9.59 -6.45
C ARG A 91 10.51 8.81 -7.30
N LEU A 92 10.06 7.78 -8.00
CA LEU A 92 10.93 7.07 -8.95
C LEU A 92 11.45 8.03 -10.02
N ILE A 93 10.57 8.83 -10.63
CA ILE A 93 10.94 9.78 -11.69
C ILE A 93 11.85 10.88 -11.15
N GLU A 94 11.54 11.44 -9.98
CA GLU A 94 12.41 12.41 -9.30
C GLU A 94 13.83 11.85 -9.15
N LYS A 95 13.97 10.60 -8.73
CA LYS A 95 15.28 9.92 -8.58
C LYS A 95 15.95 9.66 -9.92
N LEU A 96 15.24 9.08 -10.89
CA LEU A 96 15.81 8.68 -12.19
C LEU A 96 16.25 9.88 -13.03
N LYS A 97 15.53 10.99 -12.95
CA LYS A 97 15.79 12.21 -13.74
C LYS A 97 16.51 13.30 -12.94
N ASN A 98 16.81 13.05 -11.65
CA ASN A 98 17.43 14.01 -10.73
C ASN A 98 16.69 15.36 -10.69
N VAL A 99 15.38 15.32 -10.56
CA VAL A 99 14.51 16.50 -10.48
C VAL A 99 13.64 16.45 -9.23
N LYS A 100 13.05 17.59 -8.84
CA LYS A 100 12.02 17.65 -7.80
C LYS A 100 10.71 18.12 -8.42
N SER A 101 9.65 17.36 -8.26
CA SER A 101 8.33 17.68 -8.83
C SER A 101 7.83 19.07 -8.43
N LYS A 102 8.00 19.44 -7.15
CA LYS A 102 7.61 20.77 -6.62
C LYS A 102 8.37 21.96 -7.25
N SER A 103 9.53 21.72 -7.89
CA SER A 103 10.34 22.76 -8.57
C SER A 103 10.01 22.88 -10.06
N MET A 104 9.12 22.02 -10.57
CA MET A 104 8.70 22.02 -11.98
C MET A 104 7.25 22.47 -12.12
N LYS A 105 6.90 22.96 -13.33
CA LYS A 105 5.49 23.13 -13.67
C LYS A 105 4.80 21.77 -13.70
N ARG A 106 3.59 21.70 -13.14
CA ARG A 106 2.82 20.46 -13.01
C ARG A 106 2.68 19.71 -14.35
N GLU A 107 2.30 20.43 -15.40
CA GLU A 107 2.13 19.84 -16.74
C GLU A 107 3.43 19.25 -17.30
N GLU A 108 4.56 19.93 -17.15
CA GLU A 108 5.87 19.46 -17.61
C GLU A 108 6.29 18.20 -16.86
N PHE A 109 6.05 18.16 -15.54
CA PHE A 109 6.37 17.00 -14.72
C PHE A 109 5.48 15.79 -15.07
N ILE A 110 4.18 15.98 -15.28
CA ILE A 110 3.26 14.92 -15.72
C ILE A 110 3.73 14.33 -17.06
N LYS A 111 4.07 15.16 -18.04
CA LYS A 111 4.61 14.71 -19.34
C LYS A 111 5.90 13.91 -19.19
N LEU A 112 6.79 14.34 -18.29
CA LEU A 112 8.03 13.62 -17.97
C LEU A 112 7.74 12.24 -17.37
N CYS A 113 6.79 12.15 -16.44
CA CYS A 113 6.36 10.88 -15.83
C CYS A 113 5.82 9.91 -16.89
N LEU A 114 4.85 10.33 -17.69
CA LEU A 114 4.23 9.48 -18.72
C LEU A 114 5.25 9.01 -19.77
N LYS A 115 6.17 9.91 -20.20
CA LYS A 115 7.25 9.54 -21.12
C LYS A 115 8.17 8.46 -20.51
N THR A 116 8.62 8.66 -19.27
CA THR A 116 9.53 7.73 -18.60
C THR A 116 8.87 6.38 -18.36
N LEU A 117 7.60 6.36 -17.92
CA LEU A 117 6.84 5.11 -17.77
C LEU A 117 6.77 4.34 -19.08
N LYS A 118 6.49 5.01 -20.20
CA LYS A 118 6.47 4.37 -21.53
C LYS A 118 7.81 3.71 -21.89
N GLU A 119 8.93 4.27 -21.42
CA GLU A 119 10.27 3.74 -21.65
C GLU A 119 10.56 2.50 -20.76
N ILE A 120 10.18 2.50 -19.48
CA ILE A 120 10.59 1.46 -18.52
C ILE A 120 9.59 0.30 -18.39
N THR A 121 8.29 0.52 -18.58
CA THR A 121 7.25 -0.50 -18.37
C THR A 121 7.42 -1.75 -19.25
N PRO A 122 7.81 -1.68 -20.55
CA PRO A 122 7.99 -2.89 -21.35
C PRO A 122 9.04 -3.84 -20.79
N LYS A 123 10.18 -3.32 -20.30
CA LYS A 123 11.23 -4.14 -19.66
C LYS A 123 10.71 -4.77 -18.36
N PHE A 124 9.98 -4.00 -17.57
CA PHE A 124 9.37 -4.48 -16.33
C PHE A 124 8.39 -5.64 -16.59
N ILE A 125 7.51 -5.54 -17.59
CA ILE A 125 6.60 -6.63 -17.98
C ILE A 125 7.37 -7.86 -18.46
N GLN A 126 8.49 -7.67 -19.16
CA GLN A 126 9.31 -8.77 -19.64
C GLN A 126 9.88 -9.64 -18.51
N ASP A 127 10.21 -9.05 -17.36
CA ASP A 127 10.68 -9.82 -16.20
C ASP A 127 9.60 -10.81 -15.70
N TRP A 128 8.32 -10.42 -15.73
CA TRP A 128 7.21 -11.31 -15.37
C TRP A 128 6.99 -12.43 -16.40
N LYS A 129 7.19 -12.15 -17.67
CA LYS A 129 7.16 -13.17 -18.72
C LYS A 129 8.31 -14.15 -18.57
N ILE A 130 9.52 -13.67 -18.21
CA ILE A 130 10.69 -14.53 -17.96
C ILE A 130 10.45 -15.44 -16.76
N LEU A 131 9.85 -14.94 -15.69
CA LEU A 131 9.42 -15.76 -14.55
C LEU A 131 8.43 -16.87 -14.96
N GLY A 132 7.77 -16.73 -16.10
CA GLY A 132 6.79 -17.70 -16.62
C GLY A 132 5.38 -17.49 -16.06
N THR A 133 5.04 -16.29 -15.62
CA THR A 133 3.67 -15.96 -15.18
C THR A 133 2.71 -16.10 -16.36
N SER A 134 1.67 -16.92 -16.21
CA SER A 134 0.73 -17.29 -17.27
C SER A 134 -0.47 -16.34 -17.38
N ALA A 135 -0.24 -15.03 -17.17
CA ALA A 135 -1.24 -14.00 -17.39
C ALA A 135 -1.53 -13.81 -18.88
N ASP A 136 -2.72 -13.30 -19.20
CA ASP A 136 -3.07 -12.82 -20.53
C ASP A 136 -2.58 -11.37 -20.68
N TYR A 137 -1.38 -11.19 -21.22
CA TYR A 137 -0.76 -9.89 -21.42
C TYR A 137 -1.40 -9.06 -22.54
N ASP A 138 -2.30 -9.64 -23.33
CA ASP A 138 -3.13 -8.89 -24.30
C ASP A 138 -4.27 -8.15 -23.58
N ILE A 139 -4.63 -8.57 -22.36
CA ILE A 139 -5.57 -7.89 -21.46
C ILE A 139 -4.75 -7.16 -20.40
N TYR A 140 -4.25 -5.98 -20.77
CA TYR A 140 -3.35 -5.17 -19.97
C TYR A 140 -3.96 -3.83 -19.61
N TYR A 141 -3.69 -3.34 -18.40
CA TYR A 141 -4.02 -1.99 -17.94
C TYR A 141 -2.87 -1.37 -17.14
N SER A 142 -2.77 -0.05 -17.20
CA SER A 142 -1.99 0.76 -16.27
C SER A 142 -2.95 1.54 -15.38
N THR A 143 -2.66 1.65 -14.08
CA THR A 143 -3.52 2.41 -13.15
C THR A 143 -3.59 3.90 -13.45
N ILE A 144 -2.79 4.40 -14.40
CA ILE A 144 -2.78 5.80 -14.86
C ILE A 144 -3.26 5.97 -16.30
N ASP A 145 -3.63 4.90 -17.01
CA ASP A 145 -4.22 5.03 -18.34
C ASP A 145 -5.61 5.71 -18.31
N ASP A 146 -6.09 6.14 -19.46
CA ASP A 146 -7.34 6.90 -19.55
C ASP A 146 -8.55 6.12 -19.04
N ASN A 147 -8.60 4.79 -19.28
CA ASN A 147 -9.69 3.95 -18.79
C ASN A 147 -9.67 3.84 -17.26
N SER A 148 -8.51 3.60 -16.67
CA SER A 148 -8.33 3.51 -15.22
C SER A 148 -8.62 4.85 -14.53
N ARG A 149 -8.15 5.96 -15.12
CA ARG A 149 -8.45 7.33 -14.66
C ARG A 149 -9.96 7.61 -14.68
N LYS A 150 -10.61 7.30 -15.80
CA LYS A 150 -12.07 7.45 -15.97
C LYS A 150 -12.85 6.67 -14.91
N LEU A 151 -12.51 5.39 -14.70
CA LEU A 151 -13.21 4.54 -13.73
C LEU A 151 -12.97 5.00 -12.29
N SER A 152 -11.74 5.45 -11.96
CA SER A 152 -11.43 6.01 -10.64
C SER A 152 -12.21 7.28 -10.36
N GLN A 153 -12.27 8.18 -11.32
CA GLN A 153 -13.03 9.42 -11.19
C GLN A 153 -14.55 9.14 -11.12
N LYS A 154 -15.05 8.20 -11.92
CA LYS A 154 -16.44 7.75 -11.82
C LYS A 154 -16.76 7.20 -10.43
N SER A 155 -15.87 6.35 -9.89
CA SER A 155 -16.02 5.84 -8.52
C SER A 155 -16.06 6.95 -7.47
N PHE A 156 -15.22 7.98 -7.60
CA PHE A 156 -15.28 9.16 -6.74
C PHE A 156 -16.65 9.85 -6.83
N ILE A 157 -17.13 10.13 -8.03
CA ILE A 157 -18.40 10.82 -8.28
C ILE A 157 -19.58 10.04 -7.66
N GLU A 158 -19.63 8.73 -7.86
CA GLU A 158 -20.68 7.88 -7.31
C GLU A 158 -20.70 7.90 -5.77
N LEU A 159 -19.52 7.76 -5.14
CA LEU A 159 -19.43 7.79 -3.68
C LEU A 159 -19.72 9.19 -3.11
N TYR A 160 -19.35 10.26 -3.82
CA TYR A 160 -19.70 11.63 -3.46
C TYR A 160 -21.21 11.85 -3.51
N LYS A 161 -21.88 11.44 -4.59
CA LYS A 161 -23.34 11.51 -4.72
C LYS A 161 -24.09 10.71 -3.63
N LYS A 162 -23.49 9.61 -3.15
CA LYS A 162 -24.01 8.83 -2.00
C LYS A 162 -23.75 9.50 -0.64
N GLY A 163 -23.09 10.67 -0.60
CA GLY A 163 -22.73 11.36 0.65
C GLY A 163 -21.63 10.67 1.48
N LEU A 164 -20.91 9.73 0.87
CA LEU A 164 -19.83 8.96 1.49
C LEU A 164 -18.47 9.64 1.39
N ILE A 165 -18.30 10.58 0.46
CA ILE A 165 -17.11 11.43 0.35
C ILE A 165 -17.40 12.81 0.91
N CYS A 166 -16.46 13.35 1.69
CA CYS A 166 -16.52 14.72 2.19
C CYS A 166 -15.14 15.37 2.20
N LYS A 167 -15.12 16.70 2.10
CA LYS A 167 -13.92 17.53 2.31
C LYS A 167 -13.91 17.98 3.77
N LYS A 168 -12.77 17.84 4.46
CA LYS A 168 -12.59 18.25 5.84
C LYS A 168 -11.33 19.10 5.98
N GLY A 169 -11.44 20.22 6.69
CA GLY A 169 -10.33 21.10 7.08
C GLY A 169 -9.87 20.83 8.52
N PHE A 170 -9.72 19.58 8.90
CA PHE A 170 -9.29 19.13 10.23
C PHE A 170 -7.79 18.79 10.20
N PRO A 171 -7.07 18.79 11.36
CA PRO A 171 -5.71 18.29 11.38
C PRO A 171 -5.61 16.89 10.78
N THR A 172 -4.80 16.78 9.74
CA THR A 172 -4.59 15.53 9.00
C THR A 172 -3.19 15.01 9.23
N LEU A 173 -3.04 13.69 9.11
CA LEU A 173 -1.73 13.05 9.04
C LEU A 173 -0.96 13.61 7.86
N TRP A 174 0.21 14.19 8.11
CA TRP A 174 1.01 14.90 7.12
C TRP A 174 2.46 14.43 7.13
N CYS A 175 3.01 14.15 5.97
CA CYS A 175 4.44 13.89 5.79
C CYS A 175 5.16 15.17 5.35
N PRO A 176 6.01 15.79 6.18
CA PRO A 176 6.71 17.02 5.84
C PRO A 176 7.78 16.85 4.75
N GLU A 177 8.35 15.65 4.61
CA GLU A 177 9.32 15.34 3.55
C GLU A 177 8.63 15.18 2.20
N CYS A 178 7.55 14.39 2.13
CA CYS A 178 6.78 14.23 0.90
C CYS A 178 5.84 15.42 0.62
N GLN A 179 5.62 16.30 1.60
CA GLN A 179 4.72 17.44 1.55
C GLN A 179 3.33 17.06 1.03
N THR A 180 2.77 16.03 1.64
CA THR A 180 1.43 15.53 1.32
C THR A 180 0.78 14.90 2.54
N SER A 181 -0.54 14.88 2.55
CA SER A 181 -1.31 14.09 3.50
C SER A 181 -1.12 12.60 3.26
N VAL A 182 -1.29 11.79 4.30
CA VAL A 182 -1.19 10.32 4.28
C VAL A 182 -2.43 9.69 4.87
N ALA A 183 -2.73 8.46 4.48
CA ALA A 183 -3.79 7.65 5.08
C ALA A 183 -3.22 6.77 6.20
N GLN A 184 -4.07 6.31 7.13
CA GLN A 184 -3.65 5.44 8.23
C GLN A 184 -2.90 4.19 7.74
N ALA A 185 -3.28 3.64 6.59
CA ALA A 185 -2.62 2.45 6.02
C ALA A 185 -1.18 2.68 5.54
N GLU A 186 -0.76 3.93 5.41
CA GLU A 186 0.61 4.33 5.02
C GLU A 186 1.51 4.62 6.22
N LEU A 187 1.02 4.38 7.44
CA LEU A 187 1.80 4.53 8.67
C LEU A 187 2.58 3.26 8.97
N GLU A 188 3.81 3.45 9.42
CA GLU A 188 4.64 2.41 10.04
C GLU A 188 5.06 2.86 11.44
N ASP A 189 4.86 1.99 12.42
CA ASP A 189 5.36 2.20 13.77
C ASP A 189 6.84 1.84 13.82
N LYS A 190 7.67 2.76 14.31
CA LYS A 190 9.11 2.54 14.53
C LYS A 190 9.48 2.87 15.95
N GLU A 191 10.15 1.94 16.60
CA GLU A 191 10.82 2.21 17.88
C GLU A 191 11.97 3.19 17.65
N MET A 192 11.89 4.35 18.28
CA MET A 192 12.89 5.41 18.15
C MET A 192 13.38 5.89 19.51
N PRO A 193 14.70 6.12 19.65
CA PRO A 193 15.24 6.74 20.86
C PRO A 193 14.79 8.21 20.93
N SER A 194 14.35 8.63 22.09
CA SER A 194 13.93 10.00 22.38
C SER A 194 14.42 10.45 23.73
N LEU A 195 14.53 11.76 23.90
CA LEU A 195 14.93 12.37 25.14
C LEU A 195 13.70 12.97 25.84
N PHE A 196 13.26 12.32 26.91
CA PHE A 196 12.15 12.80 27.73
C PHE A 196 12.69 13.86 28.69
N SER A 197 12.33 15.11 28.46
CA SER A 197 12.85 16.28 29.16
C SER A 197 11.79 16.91 30.04
N THR A 198 12.09 17.10 31.32
CA THR A 198 11.23 17.80 32.29
C THR A 198 11.59 19.28 32.29
N LEU A 199 10.60 20.12 31.96
CA LEU A 199 10.73 21.54 31.72
C LEU A 199 10.01 22.34 32.80
N LYS A 200 10.56 23.52 33.15
CA LYS A 200 9.98 24.47 34.10
C LYS A 200 9.05 25.44 33.37
N PHE A 201 7.74 25.30 33.58
CA PHE A 201 6.74 26.34 33.32
C PHE A 201 6.58 27.19 34.56
N LYS A 202 6.19 28.46 34.43
CA LYS A 202 5.94 29.34 35.56
C LYS A 202 4.44 29.55 35.75
N CYS A 203 3.94 29.36 36.96
CA CYS A 203 2.58 29.74 37.38
C CYS A 203 2.67 30.73 38.56
N GLY A 204 2.65 32.02 38.26
CA GLY A 204 3.11 33.05 39.19
C GLY A 204 4.58 32.85 39.55
N GLU A 205 4.90 32.80 40.84
CA GLU A 205 6.28 32.54 41.29
C GLU A 205 6.64 31.05 41.39
N LYS A 206 5.67 30.13 41.28
CA LYS A 206 5.88 28.69 41.42
C LYS A 206 6.26 28.05 40.10
N ASP A 207 7.12 27.04 40.17
CA ASP A 207 7.43 26.19 39.03
C ASP A 207 6.36 25.09 38.87
N LEU A 208 5.90 24.91 37.64
CA LEU A 208 5.09 23.78 37.20
C LEU A 208 5.94 22.92 36.27
N LEU A 209 6.26 21.71 36.70
CA LEU A 209 7.12 20.81 35.94
C LEU A 209 6.32 19.99 34.94
N ILE A 210 6.73 20.02 33.69
CA ILE A 210 6.07 19.30 32.59
C ILE A 210 7.12 18.51 31.79
N ALA A 211 6.89 17.22 31.57
CA ALA A 211 7.78 16.37 30.82
C ALA A 211 7.30 16.19 29.36
N THR A 212 8.22 16.32 28.39
CA THR A 212 7.91 16.17 26.97
C THR A 212 9.08 15.52 26.20
N THR A 213 8.77 14.78 25.15
CA THR A 213 9.73 14.32 24.14
C THR A 213 9.87 15.29 22.96
N ARG A 214 8.95 16.27 22.88
CA ARG A 214 8.81 17.19 21.74
C ARG A 214 8.89 18.67 22.19
N PRO A 215 10.05 19.13 22.66
CA PRO A 215 10.21 20.52 23.12
C PRO A 215 10.00 21.55 22.00
N GLU A 216 10.11 21.17 20.73
CA GLU A 216 9.80 22.04 19.57
C GLU A 216 8.32 22.45 19.53
N LEU A 217 7.43 21.70 20.18
CA LEU A 217 6.01 22.03 20.28
C LEU A 217 5.66 23.07 21.36
N LEU A 218 6.62 23.53 22.17
CA LEU A 218 6.38 24.58 23.17
C LEU A 218 5.73 25.83 22.56
N GLY A 219 6.15 26.24 21.36
CA GLY A 219 5.54 27.36 20.64
C GLY A 219 4.09 27.12 20.21
N ALA A 220 3.67 25.86 20.13
CA ALA A 220 2.30 25.44 19.81
C ALA A 220 1.45 25.15 21.08
N CYS A 221 1.99 25.32 22.28
CA CYS A 221 1.28 25.05 23.50
C CYS A 221 0.04 25.96 23.63
N VAL A 222 -1.13 25.37 23.92
CA VAL A 222 -2.41 26.09 24.03
C VAL A 222 -3.08 25.89 25.39
N ALA A 223 -2.72 24.83 26.12
CA ALA A 223 -3.18 24.57 27.48
C ALA A 223 -2.21 23.65 28.22
N VAL A 224 -2.41 23.53 29.52
CA VAL A 224 -1.81 22.50 30.36
C VAL A 224 -2.94 21.77 31.06
N PHE A 225 -2.93 20.44 31.03
CA PHE A 225 -3.94 19.63 31.69
C PHE A 225 -3.37 19.00 32.96
N ALA A 226 -4.19 19.01 34.03
CA ALA A 226 -3.91 18.27 35.25
C ALA A 226 -5.17 17.46 35.60
N HIS A 227 -4.96 16.23 36.09
CA HIS A 227 -6.09 15.39 36.47
C HIS A 227 -6.87 16.02 37.63
N PRO A 228 -8.22 16.07 37.61
CA PRO A 228 -9.03 16.74 38.64
C PRO A 228 -8.82 16.18 40.05
N GLU A 229 -8.46 14.88 40.16
CA GLU A 229 -8.22 14.22 41.44
C GLU A 229 -6.77 14.33 41.93
N ASP A 230 -5.85 14.87 41.10
CA ASP A 230 -4.44 15.02 41.49
C ASP A 230 -4.24 16.19 42.44
N LYS A 231 -4.15 15.88 43.73
CA LYS A 231 -3.96 16.86 44.82
C LYS A 231 -2.67 17.67 44.67
N ARG A 232 -1.66 17.15 44.00
CA ARG A 232 -0.39 17.86 43.77
C ARG A 232 -0.60 19.15 42.98
N TYR A 233 -1.54 19.14 42.05
CA TYR A 233 -1.77 20.22 41.08
C TYR A 233 -3.09 20.94 41.24
N ALA A 234 -3.96 20.52 42.16
CA ALA A 234 -5.26 21.13 42.42
C ALA A 234 -5.20 22.66 42.60
N HIS A 235 -4.14 23.16 43.22
CA HIS A 235 -3.94 24.59 43.48
C HIS A 235 -3.49 25.39 42.23
N PHE A 236 -3.13 24.73 41.13
CA PHE A 236 -2.79 25.36 39.86
C PHE A 236 -3.99 25.44 38.91
N ILE A 237 -4.98 24.55 39.03
CA ILE A 237 -6.14 24.49 38.15
C ILE A 237 -6.89 25.85 38.15
N GLY A 238 -7.28 26.32 36.97
CA GLY A 238 -7.91 27.61 36.74
C GLY A 238 -6.96 28.81 36.65
N LYS A 239 -5.66 28.59 36.90
CA LYS A 239 -4.60 29.59 36.71
C LYS A 239 -4.00 29.50 35.32
N LYS A 240 -3.00 30.34 35.06
CA LYS A 240 -2.25 30.35 33.81
C LYS A 240 -0.81 29.93 34.06
N ALA A 241 -0.29 29.13 33.12
CA ALA A 241 1.12 28.74 33.06
C ALA A 241 1.83 29.53 31.96
N LYS A 242 2.98 30.10 32.27
CA LYS A 242 3.85 30.78 31.32
C LYS A 242 4.75 29.75 30.62
N VAL A 243 4.66 29.68 29.29
CA VAL A 243 5.45 28.74 28.49
C VAL A 243 6.91 29.17 28.44
N PRO A 244 7.88 28.27 28.79
CA PRO A 244 9.29 28.61 28.77
C PRO A 244 9.78 28.99 27.38
N LEU A 245 10.76 29.88 27.29
CA LEU A 245 11.32 30.54 26.09
C LEU A 245 10.36 31.46 25.36
N PHE A 246 9.10 31.09 25.20
CA PHE A 246 8.12 31.81 24.38
C PHE A 246 7.36 32.88 25.15
N ASN A 247 7.36 32.85 26.46
CA ASN A 247 6.85 33.88 27.39
C ASN A 247 5.34 34.24 27.25
N PHE A 248 4.54 33.47 26.53
CA PHE A 248 3.08 33.61 26.56
C PHE A 248 2.45 32.69 27.63
N GLU A 249 1.24 33.02 28.02
CA GLU A 249 0.49 32.28 29.05
C GLU A 249 -0.59 31.41 28.43
N VAL A 250 -0.79 30.22 29.01
CA VAL A 250 -1.85 29.25 28.65
C VAL A 250 -2.64 28.84 29.88
N PRO A 251 -3.93 28.50 29.76
CA PRO A 251 -4.75 28.06 30.90
C PRO A 251 -4.29 26.69 31.40
N ILE A 252 -4.41 26.48 32.72
CA ILE A 252 -4.30 25.18 33.38
C ILE A 252 -5.71 24.64 33.60
N ILE A 253 -6.08 23.55 32.95
CA ILE A 253 -7.43 23.00 32.88
C ILE A 253 -7.45 21.63 33.56
N ALA A 254 -8.53 21.37 34.34
CA ALA A 254 -8.80 20.03 34.85
C ALA A 254 -9.32 19.14 33.73
N ASP A 255 -8.63 18.04 33.44
CA ASP A 255 -9.06 17.06 32.44
C ASP A 255 -8.58 15.65 32.80
N GLU A 256 -9.48 14.67 32.74
CA GLU A 256 -9.22 13.26 33.08
C GLU A 256 -8.23 12.58 32.12
N SER A 257 -7.93 13.18 30.96
CA SER A 257 -6.92 12.67 30.04
C SER A 257 -5.47 12.84 30.52
N ALA A 258 -5.25 13.66 31.55
CA ALA A 258 -3.95 13.78 32.20
C ALA A 258 -3.70 12.56 33.11
N ASP A 259 -2.76 11.71 32.74
CA ASP A 259 -2.38 10.51 33.49
C ASP A 259 -1.46 10.89 34.67
N MET A 260 -1.96 10.69 35.90
CA MET A 260 -1.24 11.02 37.14
C MET A 260 0.08 10.26 37.33
N GLU A 261 0.23 9.10 36.73
CA GLU A 261 1.39 8.20 36.82
C GLU A 261 2.42 8.48 35.72
N LYS A 262 2.05 9.19 34.65
CA LYS A 262 2.91 9.41 33.50
C LYS A 262 3.69 10.72 33.60
N GLY A 263 5.03 10.62 33.50
CA GLY A 263 5.91 11.80 33.59
C GLY A 263 5.78 12.52 34.92
N THR A 264 5.34 13.79 34.87
CA THR A 264 5.08 14.59 36.08
C THR A 264 3.62 14.52 36.54
N GLY A 265 2.73 13.87 35.78
CA GLY A 265 1.30 13.88 36.00
C GLY A 265 0.56 15.09 35.38
N VAL A 266 1.31 15.94 34.67
CA VAL A 266 0.77 17.13 33.99
C VAL A 266 1.08 17.03 32.51
N LEU A 267 0.09 17.31 31.68
CA LEU A 267 0.16 17.16 30.23
C LEU A 267 0.16 18.54 29.54
N MET A 268 1.18 18.77 28.70
CA MET A 268 1.20 19.93 27.80
C MET A 268 0.32 19.63 26.59
N ILE A 269 -0.67 20.47 26.33
CA ILE A 269 -1.52 20.38 25.15
C ILE A 269 -1.01 21.34 24.09
N CYS A 270 -0.67 20.79 22.95
CA CYS A 270 -0.15 21.55 21.81
C CYS A 270 -1.19 21.61 20.68
N SER A 271 -1.09 22.61 19.81
CA SER A 271 -1.91 22.62 18.61
C SER A 271 -1.42 21.52 17.67
N TYR A 272 -2.17 20.43 17.66
CA TYR A 272 -1.96 19.33 16.71
C TYR A 272 -0.60 18.63 16.86
N GLY A 273 -0.13 18.41 18.10
CA GLY A 273 1.05 17.59 18.37
C GLY A 273 0.80 16.11 18.09
N ASP A 274 -0.42 15.67 18.40
CA ASP A 274 -0.93 14.33 18.09
C ASP A 274 -2.47 14.35 17.97
N LYS A 275 -3.08 13.15 17.89
CA LYS A 275 -4.54 13.00 17.82
C LYS A 275 -5.23 13.49 19.10
N TYR A 276 -4.67 13.19 20.26
CA TYR A 276 -5.23 13.56 21.56
C TYR A 276 -5.19 15.08 21.77
N ASP A 277 -4.11 15.71 21.33
CA ASP A 277 -3.99 17.18 21.30
C ASP A 277 -5.09 17.80 20.43
N ALA A 278 -5.34 17.25 19.24
CA ALA A 278 -6.40 17.73 18.35
C ALA A 278 -7.80 17.55 18.95
N GLU A 279 -8.06 16.44 19.63
CA GLU A 279 -9.30 16.19 20.35
C GLU A 279 -9.47 17.16 21.54
N ALA A 280 -8.40 17.41 22.29
CA ALA A 280 -8.38 18.35 23.41
C ALA A 280 -8.67 19.79 22.95
N VAL A 281 -8.03 20.23 21.86
CA VAL A 281 -8.25 21.54 21.24
C VAL A 281 -9.74 21.73 20.89
N ASN A 282 -10.36 20.71 20.29
CA ASN A 282 -11.78 20.75 19.93
C ASN A 282 -12.70 20.69 21.15
N LYS A 283 -12.45 19.78 22.10
CA LYS A 283 -13.25 19.60 23.33
C LYS A 283 -13.33 20.87 24.14
N HIS A 284 -12.20 21.54 24.33
CA HIS A 284 -12.09 22.75 25.14
C HIS A 284 -12.17 24.04 24.31
N LYS A 285 -12.44 23.96 23.01
CA LYS A 285 -12.53 25.11 22.08
C LYS A 285 -11.32 26.05 22.19
N LEU A 286 -10.13 25.45 22.28
CA LEU A 286 -8.88 26.19 22.37
C LEU A 286 -8.52 26.79 21.00
N GLU A 287 -7.93 27.98 21.00
CA GLU A 287 -7.47 28.62 19.77
C GLU A 287 -6.12 28.02 19.34
N PRO A 288 -6.03 27.36 18.15
CA PRO A 288 -4.82 26.66 17.75
C PRO A 288 -3.70 27.62 17.32
N ARG A 289 -2.46 27.27 17.67
CA ARG A 289 -1.22 27.96 17.27
C ARG A 289 -0.44 27.11 16.28
N ILE A 290 -0.49 27.46 15.00
CA ILE A 290 0.17 26.71 13.94
C ILE A 290 1.61 27.18 13.79
N ILE A 291 2.56 26.33 14.11
CA ILE A 291 4.00 26.65 14.15
C ILE A 291 4.81 26.02 13.04
N PHE A 292 4.25 25.12 12.24
CA PHE A 292 4.94 24.45 11.15
C PHE A 292 4.46 24.92 9.77
N ASN A 293 5.39 24.98 8.83
CA ASN A 293 5.13 25.00 7.40
C ASN A 293 4.86 23.57 6.90
N LEU A 294 4.31 23.46 5.68
CA LEU A 294 4.03 22.15 5.05
C LEU A 294 5.29 21.33 4.78
N ASP A 295 6.45 21.94 4.70
CA ASP A 295 7.75 21.28 4.52
C ASP A 295 8.43 20.92 5.85
N GLY A 296 7.73 21.11 6.99
CA GLY A 296 8.24 20.80 8.33
C GLY A 296 9.25 21.81 8.87
N THR A 297 9.35 23.00 8.28
CA THR A 297 10.11 24.10 8.87
C THR A 297 9.26 24.88 9.86
N LEU A 298 9.88 25.49 10.88
CA LEU A 298 9.20 26.30 11.88
C LEU A 298 8.87 27.69 11.34
N LYS A 299 7.72 28.24 11.75
CA LYS A 299 7.27 29.63 11.50
C LYS A 299 7.62 30.59 12.62
N ILE A 300 8.15 30.10 13.72
CA ILE A 300 8.43 30.91 14.92
C ILE A 300 9.69 31.73 14.69
N LYS A 301 9.61 33.07 14.83
CA LYS A 301 10.67 34.03 14.49
C LYS A 301 12.07 33.63 14.98
N SER A 302 12.18 33.16 16.23
CA SER A 302 13.48 32.77 16.82
C SER A 302 14.05 31.46 16.24
N TYR A 303 13.23 30.64 15.56
CA TYR A 303 13.57 29.33 15.02
C TYR A 303 13.08 29.16 13.59
N GLU A 304 12.76 30.28 12.93
CA GLU A 304 12.18 30.30 11.58
C GLU A 304 13.10 29.60 10.57
N GLY A 305 12.52 28.76 9.73
CA GLY A 305 13.22 28.03 8.68
C GLY A 305 13.96 26.78 9.14
N LEU A 306 14.13 26.54 10.46
CA LEU A 306 14.72 25.30 10.95
C LEU A 306 13.77 24.12 10.74
N LYS A 307 14.31 22.97 10.32
CA LYS A 307 13.58 21.70 10.28
C LYS A 307 13.26 21.21 11.69
N ILE A 308 12.19 20.44 11.85
CA ILE A 308 11.68 19.96 13.16
C ILE A 308 12.79 19.39 14.04
N LYS A 309 13.67 18.52 13.52
CA LYS A 309 14.77 17.91 14.31
C LYS A 309 15.84 18.92 14.72
N GLU A 310 16.16 19.85 13.84
CA GLU A 310 17.11 20.93 14.11
C GLU A 310 16.56 21.89 15.17
N ALA A 311 15.29 22.26 15.01
CA ALA A 311 14.59 23.12 15.96
C ALA A 311 14.46 22.46 17.34
N ARG A 312 14.12 21.16 17.41
CA ARG A 312 14.09 20.36 18.65
C ARG A 312 15.41 20.44 19.40
N LYS A 313 16.53 20.25 18.69
CA LYS A 313 17.88 20.32 19.24
C LYS A 313 18.18 21.74 19.76
N LYS A 314 17.97 22.77 18.94
CA LYS A 314 18.27 24.16 19.29
C LYS A 314 17.41 24.68 20.45
N ILE A 315 16.11 24.39 20.45
CA ILE A 315 15.20 24.76 21.57
C ILE A 315 15.66 24.08 22.86
N LEU A 316 16.09 22.83 22.80
CA LEU A 316 16.58 22.13 23.98
C LEU A 316 17.91 22.72 24.53
N GLU A 317 18.81 23.16 23.65
CA GLU A 317 20.01 23.89 24.01
C GLU A 317 19.66 25.23 24.73
N ASP A 318 18.77 26.02 24.14
CA ASP A 318 18.35 27.30 24.69
C ASP A 318 17.63 27.15 26.05
N LEU A 319 16.86 26.06 26.24
CA LEU A 319 16.23 25.71 27.51
C LEU A 319 17.28 25.38 28.60
N LYS A 320 18.33 24.66 28.24
CA LYS A 320 19.43 24.32 29.14
C LYS A 320 20.24 25.56 29.57
N GLU A 321 20.57 26.40 28.61
CA GLU A 321 21.30 27.67 28.90
C GLU A 321 20.56 28.55 29.90
N LYS A 322 19.20 28.52 29.85
CA LYS A 322 18.34 29.28 30.79
C LYS A 322 17.97 28.52 32.08
N ASN A 323 18.56 27.34 32.32
CA ASN A 323 18.25 26.50 33.47
C ASN A 323 16.76 26.10 33.60
N LEU A 324 16.08 25.93 32.43
CA LEU A 324 14.68 25.58 32.34
C LEU A 324 14.42 24.07 32.18
N VAL A 325 15.49 23.27 32.08
CA VAL A 325 15.46 21.80 32.10
C VAL A 325 15.89 21.31 33.48
N THR A 326 15.05 20.50 34.12
CA THR A 326 15.35 19.93 35.45
C THR A 326 15.89 18.52 35.36
N GLU A 327 15.37 17.73 34.44
CA GLU A 327 15.73 16.31 34.28
C GLU A 327 15.66 15.92 32.80
N GLN A 328 16.50 14.97 32.41
CA GLN A 328 16.44 14.34 31.07
C GLN A 328 16.63 12.83 31.22
N LYS A 329 15.73 12.07 30.62
CA LYS A 329 15.79 10.62 30.60
C LYS A 329 15.72 10.13 29.15
N GLN A 330 16.65 9.26 28.79
CA GLN A 330 16.59 8.58 27.49
C GLN A 330 15.53 7.49 27.53
N ILE A 331 14.63 7.50 26.56
CA ILE A 331 13.57 6.50 26.42
C ILE A 331 13.54 5.99 24.97
N SER A 332 12.94 4.83 24.77
CA SER A 332 12.50 4.35 23.44
C SER A 332 10.99 4.34 23.43
N HIS A 333 10.41 4.84 22.36
CA HIS A 333 8.95 4.77 22.15
C HIS A 333 8.61 4.60 20.68
N SER A 334 7.43 4.07 20.43
CA SER A 334 6.89 3.91 19.07
C SER A 334 6.48 5.26 18.49
N VAL A 335 6.95 5.54 17.26
CA VAL A 335 6.65 6.77 16.52
C VAL A 335 6.08 6.39 15.15
N ASN A 336 4.97 7.01 14.78
CA ASN A 336 4.38 6.85 13.45
C ASN A 336 5.26 7.51 12.39
N THR A 337 5.67 6.75 11.39
CA THR A 337 6.45 7.20 10.25
C THR A 337 5.73 6.90 8.95
N HIS A 338 6.03 7.67 7.90
CA HIS A 338 5.51 7.41 6.56
C HIS A 338 6.26 6.22 5.93
N ASP A 339 5.54 5.19 5.50
CA ASP A 339 6.09 3.96 4.94
C ASP A 339 6.99 4.17 3.70
N LYS A 340 6.76 5.26 2.93
CA LYS A 340 7.51 5.56 1.70
C LYS A 340 8.84 6.27 1.93
N CYS A 341 9.02 7.00 3.05
CA CYS A 341 10.24 7.78 3.30
C CYS A 341 10.82 7.61 4.70
N GLY A 342 10.08 6.98 5.63
CA GLY A 342 10.51 6.79 7.02
C GLY A 342 10.52 8.07 7.87
N THR A 343 9.93 9.17 7.36
CA THR A 343 9.85 10.44 8.08
C THR A 343 8.74 10.42 9.12
N GLU A 344 8.99 10.97 10.30
CA GLU A 344 8.00 11.14 11.37
C GLU A 344 6.80 11.93 10.84
N ILE A 345 5.58 11.49 11.18
CA ILE A 345 4.33 12.12 10.76
C ILE A 345 4.00 13.28 11.68
N GLU A 346 3.55 14.36 11.09
CA GLU A 346 3.02 15.52 11.79
C GLU A 346 1.50 15.65 11.58
N PHE A 347 0.85 16.43 12.45
CA PHE A 347 -0.57 16.77 12.31
C PHE A 347 -0.67 18.22 11.84
N LEU A 348 -1.14 18.43 10.62
CA LEU A 348 -1.29 19.78 10.08
C LEU A 348 -2.74 20.06 9.62
N PRO A 349 -3.26 21.27 9.86
CA PRO A 349 -4.59 21.66 9.39
C PRO A 349 -4.55 21.88 7.88
N THR A 350 -4.87 20.83 7.14
CA THR A 350 -4.97 20.89 5.68
C THR A 350 -6.34 20.39 5.24
N GLU A 351 -6.91 21.01 4.21
CA GLU A 351 -8.17 20.53 3.63
C GLU A 351 -7.92 19.30 2.78
N GLN A 352 -8.55 18.18 3.14
CA GLN A 352 -8.40 16.90 2.45
C GLN A 352 -9.75 16.24 2.18
N TRP A 353 -9.77 15.33 1.20
CA TRP A 353 -10.93 14.53 0.85
C TRP A 353 -10.88 13.18 1.55
N PHE A 354 -12.01 12.76 2.10
CA PHE A 354 -12.14 11.52 2.87
C PHE A 354 -13.32 10.67 2.41
N ILE A 355 -13.14 9.34 2.42
CA ILE A 355 -14.26 8.40 2.41
C ILE A 355 -14.61 8.04 3.86
N LYS A 356 -15.88 8.17 4.22
CA LYS A 356 -16.42 7.83 5.55
C LYS A 356 -16.46 6.31 5.72
N ILE A 357 -15.59 5.77 6.59
CA ILE A 357 -15.46 4.33 6.82
C ILE A 357 -15.61 3.93 8.28
N LEU A 358 -15.38 4.83 9.24
CA LEU A 358 -15.35 4.49 10.66
C LEU A 358 -16.67 3.94 11.19
N ASP A 359 -17.80 4.49 10.74
CA ASP A 359 -19.15 4.08 11.11
C ASP A 359 -19.56 2.72 10.50
N LYS A 360 -18.73 2.13 9.65
CA LYS A 360 -19.02 0.92 8.88
C LYS A 360 -18.15 -0.29 9.23
N LYS A 361 -17.31 -0.20 10.26
CA LYS A 361 -16.39 -1.28 10.68
C LYS A 361 -17.09 -2.65 10.78
N LYS A 362 -18.25 -2.71 11.45
CA LYS A 362 -19.02 -3.95 11.59
C LYS A 362 -19.41 -4.55 10.23
N LYS A 363 -19.81 -3.70 9.28
CA LYS A 363 -20.16 -4.13 7.92
C LYS A 363 -18.96 -4.66 7.15
N PHE A 364 -17.79 -4.06 7.32
CA PHE A 364 -16.56 -4.56 6.69
C PHE A 364 -16.17 -5.93 7.25
N ILE A 365 -16.28 -6.16 8.56
CA ILE A 365 -16.09 -7.49 9.18
C ILE A 365 -17.08 -8.50 8.59
N GLU A 366 -18.38 -8.15 8.50
CA GLU A 366 -19.41 -9.01 7.88
C GLU A 366 -19.08 -9.37 6.41
N GLN A 367 -18.50 -8.44 5.64
CA GLN A 367 -18.07 -8.74 4.27
C GLN A 367 -16.84 -9.65 4.24
N GLY A 368 -15.84 -9.41 5.11
CA GLY A 368 -14.66 -10.28 5.25
C GLY A 368 -15.02 -11.73 5.58
N ASN A 369 -16.05 -11.94 6.42
CA ASN A 369 -16.57 -13.26 6.81
C ASN A 369 -17.21 -14.04 5.64
N LYS A 370 -17.63 -13.36 4.56
CA LYS A 370 -18.21 -14.03 3.37
C LYS A 370 -17.15 -14.59 2.43
N ILE A 371 -15.90 -14.19 2.59
CA ILE A 371 -14.78 -14.59 1.74
C ILE A 371 -14.12 -15.83 2.33
N LYS A 372 -13.70 -16.76 1.48
CA LYS A 372 -12.88 -17.90 1.88
C LYS A 372 -11.41 -17.51 1.91
N TRP A 373 -10.77 -17.62 3.07
CA TRP A 373 -9.37 -17.25 3.29
C TRP A 373 -8.46 -18.47 3.21
N HIS A 374 -7.37 -18.36 2.45
CA HIS A 374 -6.36 -19.39 2.30
C HIS A 374 -4.97 -18.82 2.61
N PRO A 375 -4.39 -19.09 3.82
CA PRO A 375 -4.97 -19.89 4.92
C PRO A 375 -5.97 -19.07 5.76
N GLU A 376 -6.86 -19.77 6.46
CA GLU A 376 -7.94 -19.19 7.26
C GLU A 376 -7.44 -18.23 8.34
N PHE A 377 -6.32 -18.54 9.00
CA PHE A 377 -5.78 -17.70 10.07
C PHE A 377 -5.41 -16.27 9.64
N MET A 378 -5.18 -16.03 8.35
CA MET A 378 -4.88 -14.71 7.82
C MET A 378 -6.07 -13.75 7.87
N HIS A 379 -7.30 -14.27 7.99
CA HIS A 379 -8.50 -13.47 8.23
C HIS A 379 -8.37 -12.61 9.50
N LYS A 380 -7.70 -13.13 10.54
CA LYS A 380 -7.46 -12.40 11.78
C LYS A 380 -6.71 -11.07 11.58
N ARG A 381 -5.78 -11.02 10.61
CA ARG A 381 -5.06 -9.77 10.27
C ARG A 381 -6.00 -8.71 9.70
N TYR A 382 -6.97 -9.13 8.89
CA TYR A 382 -7.99 -8.24 8.35
C TYR A 382 -8.89 -7.70 9.47
N ASP A 383 -9.40 -8.56 10.35
CA ASP A 383 -10.25 -8.17 11.47
C ASP A 383 -9.53 -7.20 12.41
N ASN A 384 -8.28 -7.49 12.75
CA ASN A 384 -7.47 -6.62 13.59
C ASN A 384 -7.29 -5.24 12.94
N TRP A 385 -7.04 -5.19 11.62
CA TRP A 385 -6.93 -3.94 10.89
C TRP A 385 -8.23 -3.13 10.92
N VAL A 386 -9.36 -3.75 10.63
CA VAL A 386 -10.67 -3.07 10.61
C VAL A 386 -11.03 -2.55 12.00
N ASN A 387 -10.79 -3.33 13.06
CA ASN A 387 -11.04 -2.90 14.44
C ASN A 387 -10.11 -1.76 14.87
N GLY A 388 -8.85 -1.78 14.42
CA GLY A 388 -7.84 -0.75 14.70
C GLY A 388 -7.94 0.52 13.85
N LEU A 389 -8.96 0.66 12.99
CA LEU A 389 -9.16 1.91 12.24
C LEU A 389 -9.51 3.06 13.19
N GLU A 390 -8.81 4.17 13.06
CA GLU A 390 -9.02 5.39 13.84
C GLU A 390 -9.40 6.60 12.99
N TRP A 391 -9.18 6.51 11.68
CA TRP A 391 -9.38 7.60 10.73
C TRP A 391 -10.27 7.16 9.58
N ASP A 392 -11.10 8.08 9.08
CA ASP A 392 -11.69 7.95 7.76
C ASP A 392 -10.60 7.88 6.70
N TRP A 393 -10.85 7.21 5.59
CA TRP A 393 -9.84 7.05 4.54
C TRP A 393 -9.56 8.38 3.84
N ASN A 394 -8.39 8.96 4.07
CA ASN A 394 -7.89 10.13 3.36
C ASN A 394 -7.50 9.73 1.92
N ILE A 395 -8.27 10.23 0.95
CA ILE A 395 -8.14 9.86 -0.47
C ILE A 395 -7.48 10.94 -1.34
N SER A 396 -7.01 12.03 -0.78
CA SER A 396 -6.34 13.10 -1.52
C SER A 396 -4.86 13.18 -1.21
N ARG A 397 -4.07 13.56 -2.23
CA ARG A 397 -2.62 13.78 -2.11
C ARG A 397 -2.24 15.11 -2.74
N ASP A 398 -1.35 15.86 -2.09
CA ASP A 398 -0.84 17.17 -2.54
C ASP A 398 0.36 16.97 -3.47
N ARG A 399 0.14 16.23 -4.57
CA ARG A 399 1.17 15.85 -5.54
C ARG A 399 0.79 16.24 -6.97
N HIS A 400 1.79 16.27 -7.88
CA HIS A 400 1.58 16.63 -9.28
C HIS A 400 1.07 15.46 -10.11
N PHE A 401 1.62 14.25 -9.87
CA PHE A 401 1.32 13.07 -10.67
C PHE A 401 0.36 12.13 -9.94
N GLY A 402 -0.73 11.79 -10.61
CA GLY A 402 -1.78 10.91 -10.11
C GLY A 402 -3.10 11.13 -10.84
N VAL A 403 -4.15 10.42 -10.44
CA VAL A 403 -5.50 10.62 -10.99
C VAL A 403 -6.11 11.88 -10.38
N PRO A 404 -6.43 12.93 -11.16
CA PRO A 404 -7.01 14.16 -10.62
C PRO A 404 -8.36 13.93 -9.94
N ILE A 405 -8.63 14.65 -8.87
CA ILE A 405 -9.95 14.66 -8.21
C ILE A 405 -10.92 15.46 -9.08
N PRO A 406 -12.03 14.89 -9.57
CA PRO A 406 -12.86 15.48 -10.63
C PRO A 406 -13.85 16.53 -10.11
N VAL A 407 -13.35 17.57 -9.42
CA VAL A 407 -14.18 18.62 -8.82
C VAL A 407 -13.63 20.03 -9.02
N TRP A 408 -14.54 21.01 -9.01
CA TRP A 408 -14.24 22.44 -8.90
C TRP A 408 -14.92 23.00 -7.66
N GLU A 409 -14.36 24.01 -7.08
CA GLU A 409 -14.92 24.74 -5.94
C GLU A 409 -15.14 26.20 -6.31
N CYS A 410 -16.32 26.71 -6.04
CA CYS A 410 -16.65 28.11 -6.28
C CYS A 410 -16.05 29.02 -5.20
N GLU A 411 -15.15 29.92 -5.56
CA GLU A 411 -14.50 30.84 -4.61
C GLU A 411 -15.48 31.84 -3.98
N LYS A 412 -16.71 32.03 -4.55
CA LYS A 412 -17.70 32.97 -4.03
C LYS A 412 -18.72 32.33 -3.07
N CYS A 413 -19.17 31.12 -3.35
CA CYS A 413 -20.24 30.49 -2.56
C CYS A 413 -19.87 29.09 -2.04
N ASN A 414 -18.62 28.68 -2.18
CA ASN A 414 -18.06 27.40 -1.73
C ASN A 414 -18.82 26.16 -2.26
N GLU A 415 -19.56 26.35 -3.38
CA GLU A 415 -20.27 25.22 -4.03
C GLU A 415 -19.26 24.25 -4.65
N ILE A 416 -19.39 22.98 -4.34
CA ILE A 416 -18.60 21.90 -4.94
C ILE A 416 -19.28 21.42 -6.22
N ILE A 417 -18.59 21.57 -7.33
CA ILE A 417 -19.07 21.18 -8.66
C ILE A 417 -18.33 19.90 -9.05
N VAL A 418 -19.07 18.83 -9.19
CA VAL A 418 -18.53 17.53 -9.59
C VAL A 418 -18.60 17.41 -11.12
N ALA A 419 -17.61 16.75 -11.74
CA ALA A 419 -17.60 16.52 -13.18
C ALA A 419 -18.80 15.66 -13.63
N ASP A 420 -19.25 15.87 -14.86
CA ASP A 420 -20.17 14.94 -15.52
C ASP A 420 -19.41 13.68 -15.96
N GLU A 421 -20.06 12.52 -15.92
CA GLU A 421 -19.45 11.25 -16.37
C GLU A 421 -18.96 11.29 -17.83
N LYS A 422 -19.57 12.11 -18.66
CA LYS A 422 -19.19 12.29 -20.08
C LYS A 422 -17.89 13.08 -20.25
N GLU A 423 -17.49 13.85 -19.23
CA GLU A 423 -16.26 14.65 -19.26
C GLU A 423 -15.02 13.80 -18.89
N LEU A 424 -15.22 12.56 -18.37
CA LEU A 424 -14.15 11.72 -17.82
C LEU A 424 -13.33 11.00 -18.90
N PRO A 425 -12.00 10.89 -18.74
CA PRO A 425 -11.22 11.43 -17.62
C PRO A 425 -10.94 12.93 -17.78
N VAL A 426 -10.97 13.66 -16.67
CA VAL A 426 -10.80 15.11 -16.64
C VAL A 426 -9.74 15.56 -15.63
N ASP A 427 -8.98 16.61 -15.94
CA ASP A 427 -8.16 17.33 -14.97
C ASP A 427 -8.78 18.70 -14.71
N PRO A 428 -9.42 18.91 -13.55
CA PRO A 428 -10.07 20.16 -13.23
C PRO A 428 -9.12 21.36 -13.16
N ALA A 429 -7.85 21.12 -12.83
CA ALA A 429 -6.86 22.19 -12.76
C ALA A 429 -6.57 22.84 -14.13
N GLU A 430 -6.87 22.14 -15.22
CA GLU A 430 -6.64 22.61 -16.60
C GLU A 430 -7.90 23.18 -17.26
N ILE A 431 -9.08 23.01 -16.63
CA ILE A 431 -10.37 23.38 -17.23
C ILE A 431 -11.09 24.41 -16.36
N LYS A 432 -11.41 25.56 -16.96
CA LYS A 432 -12.23 26.58 -16.30
C LYS A 432 -13.71 26.18 -16.32
N LYS A 433 -14.38 26.32 -15.18
CA LYS A 433 -15.81 26.02 -15.04
C LYS A 433 -16.54 27.17 -14.31
N LYS A 434 -17.77 27.47 -14.71
CA LYS A 434 -18.59 28.46 -13.99
C LYS A 434 -19.50 27.74 -12.99
N CYS A 435 -19.64 28.34 -11.81
CA CYS A 435 -20.55 27.84 -10.78
C CYS A 435 -22.00 27.84 -11.29
N PRO A 436 -22.72 26.72 -11.22
CA PRO A 436 -24.11 26.66 -11.64
C PRO A 436 -25.01 27.54 -10.78
N LYS A 437 -24.65 27.75 -9.49
CA LYS A 437 -25.43 28.47 -8.50
C LYS A 437 -25.28 29.99 -8.60
N CYS A 438 -24.05 30.50 -8.65
CA CYS A 438 -23.80 31.96 -8.62
C CYS A 438 -23.13 32.50 -9.89
N LYS A 439 -22.86 31.66 -10.89
CA LYS A 439 -22.21 31.97 -12.18
C LYS A 439 -20.78 32.50 -12.07
N PHE A 440 -20.19 32.55 -10.87
CA PHE A 440 -18.81 32.95 -10.66
C PHE A 440 -17.85 31.85 -11.16
N GLU A 441 -16.59 32.21 -11.44
CA GLU A 441 -15.57 31.23 -11.85
C GLU A 441 -15.28 30.27 -10.68
N ALA A 442 -15.23 28.98 -10.97
CA ALA A 442 -14.90 27.95 -10.02
C ALA A 442 -13.49 27.44 -10.28
N LYS A 443 -12.74 27.24 -9.21
CA LYS A 443 -11.35 26.78 -9.25
C LYS A 443 -11.30 25.26 -9.22
N GLY A 444 -10.57 24.67 -10.16
CA GLY A 444 -10.35 23.23 -10.20
C GLY A 444 -9.47 22.73 -9.05
N GLU A 445 -9.83 21.58 -8.50
CA GLU A 445 -9.03 20.87 -7.49
C GLU A 445 -7.67 20.48 -8.11
N LYS A 446 -6.59 20.76 -7.39
CA LYS A 446 -5.21 20.46 -7.82
C LYS A 446 -4.68 19.17 -7.25
N LYS A 447 -5.32 18.65 -6.19
CA LYS A 447 -4.94 17.40 -5.56
C LYS A 447 -5.29 16.23 -6.46
N VAL A 448 -4.52 15.17 -6.30
CA VAL A 448 -4.76 13.90 -6.96
C VAL A 448 -5.31 12.87 -5.97
N LEU A 449 -5.96 11.84 -6.49
CA LEU A 449 -6.43 10.71 -5.69
C LEU A 449 -5.25 9.93 -5.14
N ASP A 450 -5.42 9.37 -3.95
CA ASP A 450 -4.58 8.32 -3.39
C ASP A 450 -4.45 7.16 -4.40
N THR A 451 -3.26 6.60 -4.53
CA THR A 451 -2.97 5.45 -5.40
C THR A 451 -3.97 4.31 -5.17
N TRP A 452 -4.32 4.05 -3.91
CA TRP A 452 -5.28 3.01 -3.53
C TRP A 452 -6.71 3.27 -4.02
N MET A 453 -7.08 4.51 -4.33
CA MET A 453 -8.38 4.81 -4.95
C MET A 453 -8.55 4.18 -6.33
N THR A 454 -7.47 4.04 -7.08
CA THR A 454 -7.47 3.37 -8.39
C THR A 454 -7.26 1.87 -8.24
N SER A 455 -6.24 1.44 -7.49
CA SER A 455 -5.93 0.01 -7.29
C SER A 455 -7.09 -0.74 -6.64
N SER A 456 -7.90 -0.08 -5.81
CA SER A 456 -9.07 -0.69 -5.13
C SER A 456 -10.25 -1.01 -6.05
N ILE A 457 -10.18 -0.69 -7.34
CA ILE A 457 -11.17 -1.06 -8.35
C ILE A 457 -10.57 -1.91 -9.47
N SER A 458 -9.45 -2.61 -9.19
CA SER A 458 -8.81 -3.49 -10.17
C SER A 458 -9.75 -4.53 -10.81
N PRO A 459 -10.72 -5.16 -10.10
CA PRO A 459 -11.69 -6.04 -10.74
C PRO A 459 -12.52 -5.33 -11.81
N GLN A 460 -12.98 -4.11 -11.55
CA GLN A 460 -13.78 -3.32 -12.48
C GLN A 460 -12.95 -2.84 -13.67
N ILE A 461 -11.69 -2.42 -13.44
CA ILE A 461 -10.77 -2.03 -14.51
C ILE A 461 -10.52 -3.22 -15.42
N ALA A 462 -10.15 -4.37 -14.87
CA ALA A 462 -9.91 -5.58 -15.66
C ALA A 462 -11.14 -6.03 -16.44
N SER A 463 -12.31 -6.00 -15.80
CA SER A 463 -13.58 -6.39 -16.43
C SER A 463 -13.97 -5.47 -17.60
N SER A 464 -13.70 -4.17 -17.50
CA SER A 464 -14.00 -3.19 -18.54
C SER A 464 -13.24 -3.48 -19.84
N LEU A 465 -12.05 -4.06 -19.77
CA LEU A 465 -11.23 -4.42 -20.94
C LEU A 465 -11.84 -5.53 -21.80
N ILE A 466 -12.78 -6.26 -21.24
CA ILE A 466 -13.49 -7.37 -21.92
C ILE A 466 -15.01 -7.15 -22.00
N ASN A 467 -15.43 -5.88 -22.04
CA ASN A 467 -16.84 -5.47 -22.09
C ASN A 467 -17.68 -6.09 -20.95
N GLU A 468 -17.14 -6.09 -19.73
CA GLU A 468 -17.77 -6.56 -18.49
C GLU A 468 -18.30 -8.01 -18.54
N LYS A 469 -17.67 -8.88 -19.32
CA LYS A 469 -18.02 -10.31 -19.38
C LYS A 469 -17.77 -11.06 -18.07
N VAL A 470 -16.82 -10.58 -17.28
CA VAL A 470 -16.52 -11.07 -15.94
C VAL A 470 -16.90 -9.99 -14.94
N LYS A 471 -17.73 -10.33 -13.97
CA LYS A 471 -18.21 -9.40 -12.92
C LYS A 471 -17.78 -9.88 -11.55
N ILE A 472 -17.82 -9.00 -10.57
CA ILE A 472 -17.62 -9.37 -9.17
C ILE A 472 -18.78 -10.24 -8.66
N PRO A 473 -18.51 -11.24 -7.77
CA PRO A 473 -17.19 -11.55 -7.23
C PRO A 473 -16.31 -12.33 -8.22
N PHE A 474 -15.00 -11.98 -8.27
CA PHE A 474 -14.01 -12.80 -8.96
C PHE A 474 -13.75 -14.08 -8.17
N SER A 475 -13.20 -15.10 -8.83
CA SER A 475 -12.95 -16.39 -8.20
C SER A 475 -11.83 -16.34 -7.16
N LEU A 476 -10.78 -15.56 -7.41
CA LEU A 476 -9.58 -15.53 -6.58
C LEU A 476 -8.94 -14.14 -6.51
N ARG A 477 -8.53 -13.76 -5.30
CA ARG A 477 -7.59 -12.67 -5.00
C ARG A 477 -6.32 -13.24 -4.38
N PRO A 478 -5.23 -13.39 -5.14
CA PRO A 478 -3.92 -13.73 -4.58
C PRO A 478 -3.16 -12.48 -4.17
N GLN A 479 -2.47 -12.52 -3.03
CA GLN A 479 -1.59 -11.42 -2.59
C GLN A 479 -0.72 -11.84 -1.40
N ALA A 480 0.32 -11.04 -1.09
CA ALA A 480 1.06 -11.17 0.15
C ALA A 480 0.32 -10.53 1.33
N HIS A 481 0.69 -10.92 2.56
CA HIS A 481 -0.04 -10.51 3.77
C HIS A 481 0.14 -9.03 4.15
N ASP A 482 1.19 -8.36 3.68
CA ASP A 482 1.47 -6.94 3.95
C ASP A 482 0.45 -5.99 3.33
N ILE A 483 -0.17 -6.38 2.21
CA ILE A 483 -1.18 -5.57 1.54
C ILE A 483 -2.64 -5.92 1.93
N ILE A 484 -2.85 -6.71 3.00
CA ILE A 484 -4.20 -6.92 3.57
C ILE A 484 -4.80 -5.60 4.07
N ARG A 485 -4.00 -4.76 4.76
CA ARG A 485 -4.43 -3.47 5.30
C ARG A 485 -4.67 -2.39 4.23
N THR A 486 -4.12 -2.57 3.04
CA THR A 486 -4.21 -1.62 1.93
C THR A 486 -5.11 -2.15 0.83
N TRP A 487 -4.56 -2.83 -0.14
CA TRP A 487 -5.29 -3.26 -1.34
C TRP A 487 -6.52 -4.09 -1.04
N LEU A 488 -6.39 -5.18 -0.26
CA LEU A 488 -7.53 -6.05 0.05
C LEU A 488 -8.62 -5.27 0.77
N PHE A 489 -8.26 -4.56 1.85
CA PHE A 489 -9.21 -3.78 2.63
C PHE A 489 -9.91 -2.72 1.78
N TYR A 490 -9.17 -1.94 0.99
CA TYR A 490 -9.76 -0.87 0.20
C TYR A 490 -10.62 -1.40 -0.96
N THR A 491 -10.25 -2.52 -1.60
CA THR A 491 -11.07 -3.12 -2.65
C THR A 491 -12.38 -3.67 -2.07
N LEU A 492 -12.31 -4.36 -0.94
CA LEU A 492 -13.51 -4.85 -0.25
C LEU A 492 -14.40 -3.69 0.19
N THR A 493 -13.81 -2.65 0.78
CA THR A 493 -14.50 -1.42 1.18
C THR A 493 -15.24 -0.80 0.01
N LYS A 494 -14.58 -0.58 -1.13
CA LYS A 494 -15.19 0.04 -2.30
C LYS A 494 -16.28 -0.84 -2.93
N SER A 495 -16.02 -2.14 -3.07
CA SER A 495 -17.03 -3.08 -3.57
C SER A 495 -18.30 -3.07 -2.71
N PHE A 496 -18.15 -3.03 -1.39
CA PHE A 496 -19.28 -2.89 -0.46
C PHE A 496 -19.98 -1.53 -0.62
N LEU A 497 -19.24 -0.42 -0.65
CA LEU A 497 -19.82 0.93 -0.74
C LEU A 497 -20.53 1.19 -2.07
N HIS A 498 -20.04 0.62 -3.17
CA HIS A 498 -20.67 0.73 -4.49
C HIS A 498 -21.87 -0.19 -4.65
N GLU A 499 -21.69 -1.49 -4.40
CA GLU A 499 -22.62 -2.54 -4.81
C GLU A 499 -23.15 -3.42 -3.66
N ASN A 500 -22.66 -3.23 -2.43
CA ASN A 500 -22.95 -4.11 -1.28
C ASN A 500 -22.58 -5.59 -1.56
N LYS A 501 -21.49 -5.82 -2.30
CA LYS A 501 -21.00 -7.15 -2.68
C LYS A 501 -19.57 -7.36 -2.22
N ILE A 502 -19.18 -8.63 -2.06
CA ILE A 502 -17.78 -9.01 -1.94
C ILE A 502 -17.10 -8.95 -3.32
N PRO A 503 -15.84 -8.51 -3.40
CA PRO A 503 -15.14 -8.46 -4.69
C PRO A 503 -14.62 -9.80 -5.17
N TRP A 504 -14.40 -10.78 -4.26
CA TRP A 504 -13.86 -12.11 -4.56
C TRP A 504 -14.52 -13.18 -3.70
N GLU A 505 -14.59 -14.41 -4.23
CA GLU A 505 -15.04 -15.59 -3.48
C GLU A 505 -13.93 -16.11 -2.54
N ASN A 506 -12.68 -16.07 -3.02
CA ASN A 506 -11.51 -16.60 -2.33
C ASN A 506 -10.38 -15.59 -2.29
N VAL A 507 -9.63 -15.58 -1.19
CA VAL A 507 -8.40 -14.81 -1.01
C VAL A 507 -7.27 -15.79 -0.68
N MET A 508 -6.18 -15.74 -1.45
CA MET A 508 -4.96 -16.53 -1.21
C MET A 508 -3.85 -15.61 -0.71
N ILE A 509 -3.32 -15.90 0.47
CA ILE A 509 -2.30 -15.06 1.12
C ILE A 509 -0.97 -15.79 1.16
N SER A 510 0.05 -15.22 0.55
CA SER A 510 1.44 -15.65 0.67
C SER A 510 2.15 -14.99 1.86
N GLY A 511 3.18 -15.67 2.39
CA GLY A 511 4.09 -15.11 3.38
C GLY A 511 5.14 -14.18 2.75
N PHE A 512 6.10 -13.73 3.54
CA PHE A 512 7.29 -13.02 3.09
C PHE A 512 8.41 -13.98 2.68
N VAL A 513 9.40 -13.42 1.98
CA VAL A 513 10.71 -14.06 1.81
C VAL A 513 11.69 -13.39 2.75
N THR A 514 12.37 -14.23 3.56
CA THR A 514 13.42 -13.81 4.50
C THR A 514 14.79 -14.27 4.01
N LEU A 515 15.84 -13.71 4.57
CA LEU A 515 17.23 -14.16 4.40
C LEU A 515 17.86 -14.30 5.77
N GLY A 516 18.17 -15.55 6.15
CA GLY A 516 18.64 -15.85 7.50
C GLY A 516 17.65 -15.50 8.60
N GLY A 517 16.34 -15.65 8.33
CA GLY A 517 15.26 -15.30 9.24
C GLY A 517 14.91 -13.80 9.30
N GLU A 518 15.65 -12.93 8.59
CA GLU A 518 15.40 -11.49 8.58
C GLU A 518 14.64 -11.05 7.31
N LYS A 519 13.75 -10.08 7.47
CA LYS A 519 13.08 -9.43 6.34
C LYS A 519 14.10 -8.71 5.45
N MET A 520 14.05 -8.98 4.15
CA MET A 520 14.89 -8.30 3.16
C MET A 520 14.49 -6.83 3.02
N SER A 521 15.47 -5.94 2.92
CA SER A 521 15.25 -4.53 2.59
C SER A 521 16.43 -3.92 1.84
N LYS A 522 16.15 -2.96 0.94
CA LYS A 522 17.20 -2.25 0.21
C LYS A 522 18.16 -1.48 1.14
N SER A 523 17.65 -0.99 2.27
CA SER A 523 18.45 -0.27 3.26
C SER A 523 19.44 -1.16 4.02
N LYS A 524 19.14 -2.46 4.16
CA LYS A 524 20.03 -3.45 4.77
C LYS A 524 21.02 -4.06 3.77
N GLY A 525 20.84 -3.83 2.44
CA GLY A 525 21.68 -4.40 1.41
C GLY A 525 21.55 -5.93 1.25
N ASN A 526 20.50 -6.54 1.81
CA ASN A 526 20.26 -7.99 1.82
C ASN A 526 19.17 -8.44 0.82
N VAL A 527 18.94 -7.67 -0.25
CA VAL A 527 17.93 -8.00 -1.26
C VAL A 527 18.52 -8.92 -2.32
N ILE A 528 17.81 -10.00 -2.63
CA ILE A 528 18.14 -10.96 -3.68
C ILE A 528 17.37 -10.60 -4.96
N SER A 529 18.11 -10.46 -6.07
CA SER A 529 17.55 -10.22 -7.40
C SER A 529 17.02 -11.53 -8.01
N PRO A 530 15.72 -11.65 -8.30
CA PRO A 530 15.19 -12.83 -8.97
C PRO A 530 15.75 -13.00 -10.39
N GLN A 531 16.15 -11.90 -11.06
CA GLN A 531 16.80 -11.95 -12.38
C GLN A 531 18.13 -12.69 -12.31
N GLU A 532 18.98 -12.38 -11.31
CA GLU A 532 20.25 -13.08 -11.08
C GLU A 532 20.03 -14.55 -10.72
N VAL A 533 18.99 -14.83 -9.91
CA VAL A 533 18.63 -16.21 -9.55
C VAL A 533 18.19 -17.00 -10.79
N MET A 534 17.33 -16.43 -11.64
CA MET A 534 16.87 -17.07 -12.87
C MET A 534 18.02 -17.27 -13.88
N GLU A 535 18.96 -16.33 -13.92
CA GLU A 535 20.14 -16.47 -14.78
C GLU A 535 21.09 -17.58 -14.32
N LYS A 536 21.31 -17.70 -12.98
CA LYS A 536 22.21 -18.69 -12.39
C LYS A 536 21.61 -20.10 -12.38
N TYR A 537 20.32 -20.22 -12.11
CA TYR A 537 19.64 -21.51 -11.93
C TYR A 537 18.65 -21.80 -13.07
N SER A 538 17.51 -21.14 -13.09
CA SER A 538 16.45 -21.13 -14.09
C SER A 538 15.20 -20.48 -13.49
N ALA A 539 14.22 -20.09 -14.32
CA ALA A 539 12.91 -19.67 -13.85
C ALA A 539 12.14 -20.84 -13.22
N ASP A 540 12.25 -22.03 -13.80
CA ASP A 540 11.60 -23.24 -13.28
C ASP A 540 12.17 -23.66 -11.90
N ALA A 541 13.48 -23.54 -11.65
CA ALA A 541 14.09 -23.78 -10.36
C ALA A 541 13.60 -22.79 -9.29
N LEU A 542 13.45 -21.50 -9.65
CA LEU A 542 12.89 -20.46 -8.79
C LEU A 542 11.43 -20.76 -8.46
N ARG A 543 10.64 -21.16 -9.45
CA ARG A 543 9.24 -21.56 -9.24
C ARG A 543 9.11 -22.82 -8.39
N PHE A 544 10.00 -23.80 -8.57
CA PHE A 544 10.07 -25.02 -7.75
C PHE A 544 10.33 -24.67 -6.28
N TRP A 545 11.27 -23.75 -6.00
CA TRP A 545 11.51 -23.24 -4.66
C TRP A 545 10.27 -22.57 -4.08
N ALA A 546 9.57 -21.73 -4.85
CA ALA A 546 8.35 -21.06 -4.39
C ALA A 546 7.21 -22.06 -4.07
N ALA A 547 7.16 -23.21 -4.75
CA ALA A 547 6.18 -24.27 -4.50
C ALA A 547 6.45 -25.05 -3.20
N GLY A 548 7.65 -24.96 -2.64
CA GLY A 548 8.07 -25.68 -1.44
C GLY A 548 7.54 -25.12 -0.13
N SER A 549 6.73 -24.05 -0.15
CA SER A 549 6.21 -23.39 1.05
C SER A 549 4.70 -23.53 1.19
N LYS A 550 4.21 -23.36 2.42
CA LYS A 550 2.79 -23.25 2.70
C LYS A 550 2.31 -21.82 2.56
N LEU A 551 1.03 -21.65 2.23
CA LEU A 551 0.39 -20.34 2.20
C LEU A 551 0.40 -19.68 3.59
N GLY A 552 0.65 -18.38 3.62
CA GLY A 552 0.67 -17.57 4.85
C GLY A 552 1.92 -17.72 5.71
N GLU A 553 2.82 -18.65 5.39
CA GLU A 553 4.08 -18.83 6.10
C GLU A 553 5.23 -18.14 5.35
N ASP A 554 6.15 -17.53 6.10
CA ASP A 554 7.34 -16.92 5.54
C ASP A 554 8.31 -18.02 5.08
N LEU A 555 8.98 -17.77 3.95
CA LEU A 555 9.95 -18.69 3.37
C LEU A 555 11.36 -18.09 3.44
N ASP A 556 12.27 -18.77 4.11
CA ASP A 556 13.67 -18.36 4.11
C ASP A 556 14.35 -18.76 2.80
N TYR A 557 15.05 -17.80 2.17
CA TYR A 557 15.75 -18.05 0.93
C TYR A 557 16.97 -18.92 1.18
N GLN A 558 16.99 -20.09 0.55
CA GLN A 558 18.11 -21.03 0.64
C GLN A 558 18.52 -21.52 -0.74
N GLU A 559 19.75 -21.27 -1.11
CA GLU A 559 20.30 -21.64 -2.42
C GLU A 559 20.25 -23.16 -2.71
N LYS A 560 20.32 -23.99 -1.65
CA LYS A 560 20.20 -25.45 -1.77
C LYS A 560 18.89 -25.91 -2.41
N ASP A 561 17.78 -25.16 -2.18
CA ASP A 561 16.47 -25.51 -2.71
C ASP A 561 16.37 -25.21 -4.21
N LEU A 562 17.02 -24.13 -4.67
CA LEU A 562 17.18 -23.82 -6.09
C LEU A 562 18.01 -24.86 -6.82
N ILE A 563 19.12 -25.33 -6.19
CA ILE A 563 19.94 -26.41 -6.72
C ILE A 563 19.10 -27.70 -6.84
N THR A 564 18.23 -27.97 -5.87
CA THR A 564 17.31 -29.12 -5.89
C THR A 564 16.31 -28.98 -7.05
N GLY A 565 15.74 -27.80 -7.27
CA GLY A 565 14.88 -27.51 -8.42
C GLY A 565 15.59 -27.80 -9.75
N LYS A 566 16.80 -27.28 -9.92
CA LYS A 566 17.61 -27.51 -11.14
C LYS A 566 17.93 -29.00 -11.36
N LYS A 567 18.24 -29.74 -10.32
CA LYS A 567 18.43 -31.19 -10.40
C LYS A 567 17.14 -31.92 -10.80
N PHE A 568 15.99 -31.46 -10.28
CA PHE A 568 14.68 -32.00 -10.63
C PHE A 568 14.36 -31.78 -12.13
N GLU A 569 14.58 -30.58 -12.67
CA GLU A 569 14.42 -30.27 -14.10
C GLU A 569 15.23 -31.25 -14.96
N THR A 570 16.53 -31.40 -14.66
CA THR A 570 17.43 -32.29 -15.37
C THR A 570 16.98 -33.75 -15.31
N LYS A 571 16.50 -34.19 -14.13
CA LYS A 571 15.99 -35.54 -13.93
C LYS A 571 14.72 -35.79 -14.76
N LEU A 572 13.80 -34.83 -14.76
CA LEU A 572 12.53 -34.91 -15.51
C LEU A 572 12.83 -34.96 -17.03
N PHE A 573 13.74 -34.09 -17.51
CA PHE A 573 14.17 -34.10 -18.91
C PHE A 573 14.75 -35.44 -19.35
N ASN A 574 15.66 -36.00 -18.55
CA ASN A 574 16.30 -37.28 -18.86
C ASN A 574 15.30 -38.46 -18.83
N ALA A 575 14.39 -38.46 -17.87
CA ALA A 575 13.31 -39.45 -17.80
C ALA A 575 12.39 -39.38 -19.02
N SER A 576 11.99 -38.15 -19.42
CA SER A 576 11.17 -37.91 -20.59
C SER A 576 11.90 -38.36 -21.87
N LYS A 577 13.20 -38.03 -22.01
CA LYS A 577 14.03 -38.49 -23.12
C LYS A 577 14.06 -40.01 -23.23
N PHE A 578 14.21 -40.69 -22.09
CA PHE A 578 14.19 -42.17 -22.05
C PHE A 578 12.83 -42.73 -22.51
N VAL A 579 11.73 -42.14 -22.05
CA VAL A 579 10.36 -42.52 -22.47
C VAL A 579 10.21 -42.34 -23.98
N PHE A 580 10.57 -41.18 -24.53
CA PHE A 580 10.46 -40.92 -25.98
C PHE A 580 11.35 -41.84 -26.83
N MET A 581 12.52 -42.23 -26.31
CA MET A 581 13.38 -43.19 -27.02
C MET A 581 12.70 -44.56 -27.14
N ASN A 582 11.97 -45.00 -26.11
CA ASN A 582 11.25 -46.27 -26.08
C ASN A 582 9.89 -46.24 -26.80
N LEU A 583 9.39 -45.04 -27.12
CA LEU A 583 8.12 -44.87 -27.85
C LEU A 583 8.31 -44.54 -29.34
N LYS A 584 9.51 -44.68 -29.89
CA LYS A 584 9.81 -44.33 -31.31
C LYS A 584 8.93 -45.05 -32.32
N ASP A 585 8.59 -46.31 -32.05
CA ASP A 585 7.74 -47.17 -32.86
C ASP A 585 6.28 -47.25 -32.40
N PHE A 586 5.91 -46.49 -31.37
CA PHE A 586 4.57 -46.47 -30.89
C PHE A 586 3.60 -45.76 -31.85
N ASN A 587 2.62 -46.50 -32.33
CA ASN A 587 1.63 -46.04 -33.32
C ASN A 587 0.38 -45.37 -32.76
N GLY A 588 0.37 -45.02 -31.45
CA GLY A 588 -0.76 -44.39 -30.77
C GLY A 588 -1.92 -45.31 -30.40
N LYS A 589 -1.88 -46.58 -30.72
CA LYS A 589 -2.94 -47.53 -30.39
C LYS A 589 -2.76 -48.06 -28.98
N LYS A 590 -3.82 -47.97 -28.19
CA LYS A 590 -3.84 -48.59 -26.87
C LYS A 590 -3.75 -50.11 -26.99
N PRO A 591 -2.97 -50.78 -26.09
CA PRO A 591 -2.93 -52.24 -26.06
C PRO A 591 -4.33 -52.78 -25.73
N LYS A 592 -4.70 -53.86 -26.39
CA LYS A 592 -5.99 -54.52 -26.17
C LYS A 592 -6.13 -55.13 -24.76
N LYS A 593 -5.01 -55.51 -24.16
CA LYS A 593 -4.90 -56.07 -22.83
C LYS A 593 -3.71 -55.45 -22.12
N LEU A 594 -3.88 -55.06 -20.88
CA LEU A 594 -2.79 -54.59 -20.02
C LEU A 594 -2.25 -55.75 -19.20
N GLU A 595 -0.94 -55.74 -18.94
CA GLU A 595 -0.37 -56.62 -17.93
C GLU A 595 -0.81 -56.16 -16.53
N LYS A 596 -0.88 -57.10 -15.60
CA LYS A 596 -1.32 -56.85 -14.24
C LYS A 596 -0.52 -55.76 -13.52
N ILE A 597 0.75 -55.65 -13.85
CA ILE A 597 1.63 -54.59 -13.31
C ILE A 597 1.25 -53.22 -13.85
N ASP A 598 0.88 -53.12 -15.12
CA ASP A 598 0.46 -51.85 -15.74
C ASP A 598 -0.85 -51.37 -15.11
N GLU A 599 -1.81 -52.26 -14.87
CA GLU A 599 -3.05 -51.92 -14.15
C GLU A 599 -2.79 -51.41 -12.76
N LEU A 600 -1.83 -51.97 -12.02
CA LEU A 600 -1.45 -51.51 -10.68
C LEU A 600 -0.85 -50.12 -10.72
N PHE A 601 0.06 -49.83 -11.68
CA PHE A 601 0.62 -48.50 -11.85
C PHE A 601 -0.44 -47.47 -12.22
N LEU A 602 -1.37 -47.79 -13.13
CA LEU A 602 -2.46 -46.90 -13.52
C LEU A 602 -3.40 -46.60 -12.33
N ARG A 603 -3.70 -47.62 -11.51
CA ARG A 603 -4.49 -47.40 -10.27
C ARG A 603 -3.78 -46.47 -9.29
N LYS A 604 -2.46 -46.67 -9.09
CA LYS A 604 -1.64 -45.80 -8.24
C LYS A 604 -1.60 -44.38 -8.80
N LEU A 605 -1.40 -44.20 -10.11
CA LEU A 605 -1.41 -42.89 -10.76
C LEU A 605 -2.75 -42.20 -10.56
N ASN A 606 -3.87 -42.87 -10.80
CA ASN A 606 -5.20 -42.30 -10.63
C ASN A 606 -5.48 -41.91 -9.15
N SER A 607 -5.04 -42.72 -8.20
CA SER A 607 -5.13 -42.41 -6.78
C SER A 607 -4.30 -41.18 -6.43
N LEU A 608 -3.07 -41.06 -6.96
CA LEU A 608 -2.21 -39.91 -6.74
C LEU A 608 -2.80 -38.64 -7.35
N VAL A 609 -3.27 -38.72 -8.62
CA VAL A 609 -3.92 -37.58 -9.30
C VAL A 609 -5.13 -37.11 -8.49
N LYS A 610 -5.97 -38.03 -8.02
CA LYS A 610 -7.12 -37.70 -7.16
C LYS A 610 -6.68 -36.99 -5.89
N SER A 611 -5.74 -37.55 -5.14
CA SER A 611 -5.23 -36.97 -3.88
C SER A 611 -4.65 -35.58 -4.06
N VAL A 612 -3.85 -35.36 -5.12
CA VAL A 612 -3.24 -34.05 -5.43
C VAL A 612 -4.28 -33.03 -5.90
N THR A 613 -5.38 -33.50 -6.52
CA THR A 613 -6.46 -32.62 -7.01
C THR A 613 -7.40 -32.16 -5.87
N GLU A 614 -7.63 -33.04 -4.89
CA GLU A 614 -8.56 -32.81 -3.77
C GLU A 614 -7.88 -32.12 -2.57
N GLY A 615 -6.57 -32.25 -2.40
CA GLY A 615 -5.75 -31.61 -1.36
C GLY A 615 -5.29 -30.24 -1.73
#